data_0a3d94d5d68a2768886036975824e83b
#
_entry.id   0a3d94d5d68a2768886036975824e83b
#
_cell.length_a   1.000
_cell.length_b   1.000
_cell.length_c   1.000
_cell.angle_alpha   90.00
_cell.angle_beta   90.00
_cell.angle_gamma   90.00
#
_symmetry.space_group_name_H-M   'P 1'
#
loop_
_entity.id
_entity.type
_entity.pdbx_description
1 polymer ?
#
loop_
_entity_poly.entity_id
_entity_poly.type
_entity_poly.pdbx_seq_one_letter_code
_entity_poly.pdbx_strand_id
1 'polypeptide(L)'
;MDCIFCKIIKDEIPSFKVFENDKVFCFFDINPLTKGHTLVISKTHYKDIFEIPESDLKEIISTAKNLSEKIKKALGADGVNLVNASGETAEQSVFHFHLHIVPRYKNDGLEMNKWWQSKTQKADFEQLKIWQKEILGS
;
A
#
# COMPACT_ATOMS: atom_id res chain seq x y z
N MET A 1 2.20 -12.74 19.22
CA MET A 1 1.25 -12.08 18.32
C MET A 1 1.11 -12.89 17.04
N ASP A 2 -0.10 -13.21 16.69
CA ASP A 2 -0.38 -14.10 15.56
C ASP A 2 -0.55 -13.33 14.25
N CYS A 3 0.53 -12.70 13.81
CA CYS A 3 0.56 -11.89 12.59
C CYS A 3 1.32 -12.63 11.48
N ILE A 4 0.64 -12.88 10.36
CA ILE A 4 1.24 -13.57 9.22
C ILE A 4 2.47 -12.83 8.67
N PHE A 5 2.45 -11.50 8.66
CA PHE A 5 3.59 -10.71 8.17
C PHE A 5 4.78 -10.76 9.13
N CYS A 6 4.53 -10.76 10.44
CA CYS A 6 5.59 -10.98 11.43
C CYS A 6 6.25 -12.34 11.26
N LYS A 7 5.47 -13.36 10.93
CA LYS A 7 5.98 -14.70 10.67
C LYS A 7 6.81 -14.76 9.39
N ILE A 8 6.40 -14.03 8.36
CA ILE A 8 7.16 -13.92 7.10
C ILE A 8 8.52 -13.25 7.37
N ILE A 9 8.54 -12.17 8.13
CA ILE A 9 9.78 -11.46 8.48
C ILE A 9 10.76 -12.38 9.24
N LYS A 10 10.24 -13.30 10.05
CA LYS A 10 11.05 -14.26 10.84
C LYS A 10 11.37 -15.55 10.08
N ASP A 11 11.03 -15.65 8.82
CA ASP A 11 11.18 -16.87 8.00
C ASP A 11 10.40 -18.08 8.53
N GLU A 12 9.39 -17.86 9.36
CA GLU A 12 8.49 -18.93 9.82
C GLU A 12 7.49 -19.35 8.74
N ILE A 13 7.21 -18.45 7.80
CA ILE A 13 6.39 -18.67 6.61
C ILE A 13 7.22 -18.27 5.40
N PRO A 14 7.30 -19.12 4.37
CA PRO A 14 8.07 -18.80 3.17
C PRO A 14 7.46 -17.61 2.42
N SER A 15 8.32 -16.80 1.80
CA SER A 15 7.92 -15.66 0.97
C SER A 15 8.94 -15.45 -0.14
N PHE A 16 8.55 -14.67 -1.14
CA PHE A 16 9.44 -14.30 -2.25
C PHE A 16 9.90 -12.87 -2.02
N LYS A 17 10.94 -12.74 -1.20
CA LYS A 17 11.51 -11.44 -0.82
C LYS A 17 12.16 -10.76 -2.03
N VAL A 18 11.89 -9.47 -2.21
CA VAL A 18 12.48 -8.66 -3.27
C VAL A 18 13.39 -7.56 -2.75
N PHE A 19 13.24 -7.17 -1.48
CA PHE A 19 14.10 -6.17 -0.84
C PHE A 19 13.95 -6.23 0.68
N GLU A 20 15.01 -5.84 1.38
CA GLU A 20 15.00 -5.76 2.84
C GLU A 20 16.07 -4.76 3.31
N ASN A 21 15.73 -3.98 4.33
CA ASN A 21 16.71 -3.20 5.11
C ASN A 21 16.32 -3.26 6.59
N ASP A 22 16.90 -2.40 7.43
CA ASP A 22 16.66 -2.46 8.89
C ASP A 22 15.20 -2.21 9.27
N LYS A 23 14.45 -1.45 8.48
CA LYS A 23 13.08 -1.02 8.82
C LYS A 23 12.01 -1.61 7.93
N VAL A 24 12.37 -2.11 6.75
CA VAL A 24 11.42 -2.45 5.69
C VAL A 24 11.69 -3.84 5.14
N PHE A 25 10.62 -4.56 4.84
CA PHE A 25 10.66 -5.88 4.21
C PHE A 25 9.68 -5.87 3.04
N CYS A 26 10.14 -6.32 1.87
CA CYS A 26 9.32 -6.32 0.65
C CYS A 26 9.28 -7.71 0.03
N PHE A 27 8.08 -8.15 -0.34
CA PHE A 27 7.88 -9.49 -0.92
C PHE A 27 6.68 -9.47 -1.86
N PHE A 28 6.63 -10.44 -2.78
CA PHE A 28 5.50 -10.56 -3.70
C PHE A 28 4.24 -11.01 -2.98
N ASP A 29 3.12 -10.42 -3.36
CA ASP A 29 1.81 -10.95 -2.98
C ASP A 29 1.60 -12.29 -3.71
N ILE A 30 1.24 -13.33 -2.97
CA ILE A 30 1.01 -14.66 -3.57
C ILE A 30 -0.33 -14.75 -4.30
N ASN A 31 -1.20 -13.76 -4.13
CA ASN A 31 -2.45 -13.60 -4.88
C ASN A 31 -2.43 -12.27 -5.63
N PRO A 32 -1.54 -12.12 -6.63
CA PRO A 32 -1.29 -10.82 -7.23
C PRO A 32 -2.46 -10.31 -8.07
N LEU A 33 -2.74 -9.01 -7.97
CA LEU A 33 -3.66 -8.35 -8.89
C LEU A 33 -3.08 -8.25 -10.29
N THR A 34 -1.77 -8.01 -10.37
CA THR A 34 -1.03 -7.92 -11.63
C THR A 34 0.34 -8.52 -11.46
N LYS A 35 1.03 -8.75 -12.56
CA LYS A 35 2.42 -9.24 -12.56
C LYS A 35 3.32 -8.31 -11.74
N GLY A 36 3.95 -8.86 -10.71
CA GLY A 36 4.87 -8.10 -9.86
C GLY A 36 4.22 -7.36 -8.70
N HIS A 37 2.95 -7.61 -8.40
CA HIS A 37 2.28 -7.05 -7.24
C HIS A 37 3.10 -7.33 -5.97
N THR A 38 3.59 -6.27 -5.35
CA THR A 38 4.53 -6.33 -4.23
C THR A 38 3.95 -5.67 -2.99
N LEU A 39 4.28 -6.23 -1.83
CA LEU A 39 3.93 -5.64 -0.54
C LEU A 39 5.18 -5.05 0.09
N VAL A 40 5.05 -3.83 0.60
CA VAL A 40 6.10 -3.12 1.34
C VAL A 40 5.61 -2.99 2.78
N ILE A 41 6.27 -3.67 3.71
CA ILE A 41 5.83 -3.71 5.10
C ILE A 41 6.91 -3.18 6.04
N SER A 42 6.49 -2.70 7.21
CA SER A 42 7.42 -2.37 8.29
C SER A 42 7.90 -3.65 8.97
N LYS A 43 9.18 -3.73 9.31
CA LYS A 43 9.72 -4.86 10.08
C LYS A 43 9.17 -4.88 11.50
N THR A 44 9.04 -3.70 12.12
CA THR A 44 8.34 -3.58 13.39
C THR A 44 6.84 -3.64 13.13
N HIS A 45 6.13 -4.36 13.98
CA HIS A 45 4.68 -4.49 13.86
C HIS A 45 4.00 -3.18 14.26
N TYR A 46 3.36 -2.52 13.29
CA TYR A 46 2.44 -1.42 13.52
C TYR A 46 1.14 -1.80 12.81
N LYS A 47 0.02 -1.52 13.43
CA LYS A 47 -1.28 -1.96 12.94
C LYS A 47 -1.66 -1.27 11.61
N ASP A 48 -1.51 0.05 11.54
CA ASP A 48 -2.03 0.84 10.43
C ASP A 48 -1.35 2.22 10.35
N ILE A 49 -1.84 3.09 9.48
CA ILE A 49 -1.31 4.44 9.28
C ILE A 49 -1.38 5.31 10.53
N PHE A 50 -2.33 5.04 11.42
CA PHE A 50 -2.53 5.83 12.64
C PHE A 50 -1.50 5.46 13.73
N GLU A 51 -0.93 4.27 13.66
CA GLU A 51 0.03 3.76 14.64
C GLU A 51 1.48 3.87 14.20
N ILE A 52 1.76 3.75 12.89
CA ILE A 52 3.13 3.73 12.39
C ILE A 52 3.84 5.09 12.61
N PRO A 53 5.08 5.10 13.16
CA PRO A 53 5.83 6.35 13.28
C PRO A 53 6.20 6.93 11.91
N GLU A 54 6.29 8.26 11.85
CA GLU A 54 6.65 8.96 10.62
C GLU A 54 7.99 8.49 10.03
N SER A 55 8.98 8.23 10.89
CA SER A 55 10.29 7.77 10.43
C SER A 55 10.22 6.44 9.68
N ASP A 56 9.41 5.52 10.17
CA ASP A 56 9.19 4.23 9.52
C ASP A 56 8.38 4.40 8.22
N LEU A 57 7.36 5.25 8.26
CA LEU A 57 6.55 5.54 7.08
C LEU A 57 7.38 6.17 5.96
N LYS A 58 8.30 7.08 6.30
CA LYS A 58 9.22 7.69 5.32
C LYS A 58 10.10 6.63 4.65
N GLU A 59 10.60 5.67 5.42
CA GLU A 59 11.39 4.56 4.87
C GLU A 59 10.55 3.69 3.93
N ILE A 60 9.30 3.42 4.30
CA ILE A 60 8.40 2.62 3.48
C ILE A 60 8.12 3.31 2.15
N ILE A 61 7.78 4.60 2.15
CA ILE A 61 7.46 5.30 0.90
C ILE A 61 8.69 5.50 0.02
N SER A 62 9.86 5.75 0.61
CA SER A 62 11.12 5.85 -0.12
C SER A 62 11.47 4.51 -0.78
N THR A 63 11.33 3.41 -0.05
CA THR A 63 11.54 2.06 -0.57
C THR A 63 10.55 1.74 -1.69
N ALA A 64 9.28 2.10 -1.50
CA ALA A 64 8.25 1.88 -2.52
C ALA A 64 8.57 2.61 -3.83
N LYS A 65 9.08 3.84 -3.74
CA LYS A 65 9.51 4.60 -4.92
C LYS A 65 10.63 3.86 -5.66
N ASN A 66 11.70 3.51 -4.94
CA ASN A 66 12.85 2.86 -5.54
C ASN A 66 12.50 1.49 -6.14
N LEU A 67 11.68 0.74 -5.44
CA LEU A 67 11.25 -0.59 -5.90
C LEU A 67 10.29 -0.48 -7.10
N SER A 68 9.42 0.53 -7.12
CA SER A 68 8.54 0.80 -8.25
C SER A 68 9.34 1.08 -9.53
N GLU A 69 10.43 1.83 -9.43
CA GLU A 69 11.33 2.09 -10.56
C GLU A 69 11.96 0.80 -11.07
N LYS A 70 12.43 -0.07 -10.17
CA LYS A 70 13.01 -1.37 -10.52
C LYS A 70 11.98 -2.29 -11.18
N ILE A 71 10.78 -2.34 -10.64
CA ILE A 71 9.67 -3.15 -11.17
C ILE A 71 9.31 -2.68 -12.57
N LYS A 72 9.15 -1.38 -12.75
CA LYS A 72 8.85 -0.79 -14.06
C LYS A 72 9.88 -1.20 -15.09
N LYS A 73 11.17 -1.07 -14.76
CA LYS A 73 12.26 -1.41 -15.66
C LYS A 73 12.36 -2.91 -15.92
N ALA A 74 12.27 -3.72 -14.88
CA ALA A 74 12.48 -5.17 -14.99
C ALA A 74 11.30 -5.90 -15.61
N LEU A 75 10.07 -5.49 -15.30
CA LEU A 75 8.87 -6.21 -15.72
C LEU A 75 8.09 -5.50 -16.83
N GLY A 76 8.55 -4.32 -17.25
CA GLY A 76 7.91 -3.58 -18.33
C GLY A 76 6.58 -2.93 -17.97
N ALA A 77 6.38 -2.58 -16.71
CA ALA A 77 5.17 -1.89 -16.29
C ALA A 77 5.13 -0.46 -16.85
N ASP A 78 3.92 0.01 -17.18
CA ASP A 78 3.69 1.37 -17.66
C ASP A 78 3.51 2.37 -16.52
N GLY A 79 3.07 1.90 -15.37
CA GLY A 79 2.88 2.71 -14.17
C GLY A 79 2.66 1.84 -12.95
N VAL A 80 2.37 2.46 -11.81
CA VAL A 80 2.03 1.73 -10.57
C VAL A 80 0.90 2.44 -9.84
N ASN A 81 0.09 1.66 -9.13
CA ASN A 81 -0.78 2.19 -8.09
C ASN A 81 -0.16 1.82 -6.74
N LEU A 82 -0.11 2.78 -5.83
CA LEU A 82 0.26 2.54 -4.44
C LEU A 82 -1.01 2.57 -3.61
N VAL A 83 -1.27 1.50 -2.87
CA VAL A 83 -2.51 1.33 -2.13
C VAL A 83 -2.21 0.94 -0.69
N ASN A 84 -2.82 1.65 0.25
CA ASN A 84 -2.82 1.29 1.66
C ASN A 84 -4.25 1.34 2.18
N ALA A 85 -4.65 0.34 2.95
CA ALA A 85 -5.90 0.33 3.69
C ALA A 85 -5.56 0.35 5.17
N SER A 86 -6.13 1.29 5.91
CA SER A 86 -5.95 1.42 7.35
C SER A 86 -7.31 1.45 8.04
N GLY A 87 -7.57 0.43 8.85
CA GLY A 87 -8.82 0.24 9.56
C GLY A 87 -9.75 -0.76 8.88
N GLU A 88 -10.62 -1.34 9.68
CA GLU A 88 -11.57 -2.37 9.22
C GLU A 88 -12.53 -1.85 8.16
N THR A 89 -13.08 -0.65 8.37
CA THR A 89 -14.03 -0.04 7.42
C THR A 89 -13.37 0.30 6.08
N ALA A 90 -12.05 0.52 6.09
CA ALA A 90 -11.26 0.74 4.87
C ALA A 90 -10.82 -0.58 4.22
N GLU A 91 -11.34 -1.72 4.73
CA GLU A 91 -11.08 -3.07 4.21
C GLU A 91 -9.63 -3.54 4.36
N GLN A 92 -8.98 -3.11 5.45
CA GLN A 92 -7.66 -3.64 5.81
C GLN A 92 -7.78 -5.14 6.10
N SER A 93 -7.05 -5.97 5.37
CA SER A 93 -7.13 -7.43 5.48
C SER A 93 -6.16 -8.00 6.52
N VAL A 94 -4.95 -7.45 6.61
CA VAL A 94 -3.94 -7.85 7.59
C VAL A 94 -3.59 -6.63 8.44
N PHE A 95 -3.70 -6.76 9.76
CA PHE A 95 -3.48 -5.63 10.68
C PHE A 95 -2.00 -5.50 11.05
N HIS A 96 -1.20 -5.34 10.03
CA HIS A 96 0.21 -4.99 10.04
C HIS A 96 0.40 -4.05 8.85
N PHE A 97 0.88 -2.84 9.10
CA PHE A 97 0.97 -1.82 8.05
C PHE A 97 1.63 -2.37 6.79
N HIS A 98 0.96 -2.24 5.66
CA HIS A 98 1.51 -2.64 4.37
C HIS A 98 1.03 -1.72 3.26
N LEU A 99 1.96 -1.44 2.36
CA LEU A 99 1.70 -0.65 1.16
C LEU A 99 1.80 -1.58 -0.04
N HIS A 100 0.73 -1.62 -0.84
CA HIS A 100 0.73 -2.38 -2.08
C HIS A 100 1.40 -1.56 -3.18
N ILE A 101 2.30 -2.17 -3.93
CA ILE A 101 2.74 -1.68 -5.23
C ILE A 101 2.04 -2.56 -6.26
N VAL A 102 1.11 -1.98 -7.00
CA VAL A 102 0.38 -2.69 -8.06
C VAL A 102 0.89 -2.18 -9.40
N PRO A 103 1.79 -2.92 -10.06
CA PRO A 103 2.27 -2.52 -11.38
C PRO A 103 1.13 -2.56 -12.39
N ARG A 104 1.06 -1.56 -13.26
CA ARG A 104 -0.02 -1.45 -14.23
C ARG A 104 0.53 -1.61 -15.64
N TYR A 105 -0.21 -2.37 -16.44
CA TYR A 105 0.14 -2.70 -17.83
C TYR A 105 -1.04 -2.37 -18.72
N LYS A 106 -0.80 -2.04 -19.98
CA LYS A 106 -1.87 -1.86 -20.95
C LYS A 106 -2.68 -3.15 -21.03
N ASN A 107 -3.99 -3.03 -20.99
CA ASN A 107 -4.91 -4.16 -21.09
C ASN A 107 -4.77 -5.19 -19.95
N ASP A 108 -4.42 -4.74 -18.75
CA ASP A 108 -4.29 -5.63 -17.57
C ASP A 108 -5.62 -6.03 -16.94
N GLY A 109 -6.71 -5.49 -17.44
CA GLY A 109 -8.05 -5.85 -16.97
C GLY A 109 -8.52 -5.13 -15.71
N LEU A 110 -7.68 -4.31 -15.08
CA LEU A 110 -8.07 -3.55 -13.89
C LEU A 110 -8.65 -2.19 -14.30
N GLU A 111 -9.94 -2.02 -14.10
CA GLU A 111 -10.63 -0.77 -14.46
C GLU A 111 -10.91 0.08 -13.20
N MET A 112 -9.87 0.38 -12.43
CA MET A 112 -9.99 1.13 -11.18
C MET A 112 -10.62 2.52 -11.37
N ASN A 113 -10.26 3.20 -12.46
CA ASN A 113 -10.80 4.50 -12.76
C ASN A 113 -12.30 4.45 -13.06
N LYS A 114 -12.74 3.42 -13.73
CA LYS A 114 -14.16 3.21 -14.05
C LYS A 114 -14.99 3.00 -12.79
N TRP A 115 -14.51 2.16 -11.88
CA TRP A 115 -15.15 1.98 -10.59
C TRP A 115 -15.19 3.30 -9.81
N TRP A 116 -14.05 4.00 -9.76
CA TRP A 116 -13.92 5.28 -9.05
C TRP A 116 -14.97 6.28 -9.56
N GLN A 117 -15.04 6.46 -10.89
CA GLN A 117 -15.99 7.38 -11.50
C GLN A 117 -17.45 7.02 -11.21
N SER A 118 -17.75 5.73 -11.09
CA SER A 118 -19.11 5.28 -10.78
C SER A 118 -19.57 5.66 -9.38
N LYS A 119 -18.63 6.00 -8.47
CA LYS A 119 -18.91 6.31 -7.07
C LYS A 119 -18.79 7.81 -6.74
N THR A 120 -18.16 8.58 -7.60
CA THR A 120 -17.93 10.00 -7.33
C THR A 120 -19.12 10.84 -7.68
N GLN A 121 -19.33 11.90 -6.89
CA GLN A 121 -20.32 12.94 -7.14
C GLN A 121 -19.65 14.29 -6.89
N LYS A 122 -20.07 15.31 -7.65
CA LYS A 122 -19.57 16.67 -7.41
C LYS A 122 -20.04 17.14 -6.04
N ALA A 123 -19.10 17.59 -5.20
CA ALA A 123 -19.42 18.06 -3.87
C ALA A 123 -20.09 19.45 -3.91
N ASP A 124 -20.96 19.71 -2.92
CA ASP A 124 -21.46 21.03 -2.61
C ASP A 124 -20.33 21.84 -1.95
N PHE A 125 -20.03 23.03 -2.46
CA PHE A 125 -18.94 23.87 -1.95
C PHE A 125 -19.15 24.29 -0.50
N GLU A 126 -20.39 24.51 -0.07
CA GLU A 126 -20.66 24.82 1.34
C GLU A 126 -20.29 23.66 2.25
N GLN A 127 -20.56 22.43 1.82
CA GLN A 127 -20.15 21.24 2.55
C GLN A 127 -18.62 21.11 2.62
N LEU A 128 -17.92 21.42 1.55
CA LEU A 128 -16.44 21.40 1.55
C LEU A 128 -15.87 22.41 2.54
N LYS A 129 -16.47 23.59 2.66
CA LYS A 129 -16.05 24.60 3.65
C LYS A 129 -16.23 24.08 5.08
N ILE A 130 -17.31 23.35 5.34
CA ILE A 130 -17.56 22.75 6.66
C ILE A 130 -16.48 21.74 6.99
N TRP A 131 -16.21 20.80 6.11
CA TRP A 131 -15.15 19.80 6.29
C TRP A 131 -13.78 20.42 6.48
N GLN A 132 -13.48 21.45 5.69
CA GLN A 132 -12.22 22.20 5.80
C GLN A 132 -12.05 22.79 7.21
N LYS A 133 -13.10 23.42 7.76
CA LYS A 133 -13.06 23.98 9.12
C LYS A 133 -12.87 22.89 10.17
N GLU A 134 -13.54 21.78 10.04
CA GLU A 134 -13.42 20.67 10.98
C GLU A 134 -11.99 20.12 11.01
N ILE A 135 -11.36 19.95 9.86
CA ILE A 135 -9.99 19.44 9.76
C ILE A 135 -8.98 20.46 10.30
N LEU A 136 -9.13 21.72 9.91
CA LEU A 136 -8.21 22.79 10.34
C LEU A 136 -8.37 23.16 11.81
N GLY A 137 -9.52 22.95 12.39
CA GLY A 137 -9.80 23.21 13.80
C GLY A 137 -9.40 22.10 14.76
N SER A 138 -8.93 20.99 14.23
CA SER A 138 -8.56 19.81 15.03
C SER A 138 -7.14 19.88 15.55
#